data_ba4514bb1d3e12eed1a365275dd0f007
#
_entry.id   ba4514bb1d3e12eed1a365275dd0f007
#
_cell.length_a   1.000
_cell.length_b   1.000
_cell.length_c   1.000
_cell.angle_alpha   90.00
_cell.angle_beta   90.00
_cell.angle_gamma   90.00
#
_symmetry.space_group_name_H-M   'P 1'
#
loop_
_entity.id
_entity.type
_entity.pdbx_description
1 polymer ?
#
loop_
_entity_poly.entity_id
_entity_poly.type
_entity_poly.pdbx_seq_one_letter_code
_entity_poly.pdbx_strand_id
1 'polypeptide(L)'
;MLIDTNVNLGCWPFTFTPDRTAAQLVKHLAASGIDRALVSHFGATFQPDPMPSNRTLLAAVKRTPALVPVPVINLRLANWRDQLAECQATKVCAVKLLPNFNNYRLTDPVVNEFIEALAKTKLRLVINLRYEDERHRYFALNVKGVPITDLTACLKRHPKQQFFLTGIYRPELKELAKTCENFSAEISFCEWHNTLSDLLKDIPARRLMLGTCTPMLSTRGEVDKLRFANIPAKAKELIGSTNAVRFFKL
;
A
#
# COMPACT_ATOMS: atom_id res chain seq x y z
N MET A 1 -16.03 -8.98 8.40
CA MET A 1 -14.87 -8.10 8.65
C MET A 1 -14.26 -7.69 7.33
N LEU A 2 -14.05 -6.38 7.11
CA LEU A 2 -13.30 -5.84 5.98
C LEU A 2 -12.03 -5.15 6.47
N ILE A 3 -10.91 -5.38 5.80
CA ILE A 3 -9.61 -4.77 6.10
C ILE A 3 -9.13 -4.03 4.85
N ASP A 4 -8.98 -2.73 4.98
CA ASP A 4 -8.41 -1.88 3.93
C ASP A 4 -6.89 -1.85 4.05
N THR A 5 -6.18 -2.22 3.00
CA THR A 5 -4.72 -2.34 3.03
C THR A 5 -3.99 -1.12 2.46
N ASN A 6 -4.71 -0.07 2.06
CA ASN A 6 -4.09 1.13 1.48
C ASN A 6 -4.88 2.40 1.84
N VAL A 7 -4.59 2.96 3.00
CA VAL A 7 -5.22 4.19 3.52
C VAL A 7 -4.15 5.20 3.90
N ASN A 8 -4.46 6.48 3.80
CA ASN A 8 -3.55 7.55 4.14
C ASN A 8 -4.19 8.55 5.11
N LEU A 9 -3.42 9.00 6.09
CA LEU A 9 -3.78 9.99 7.08
C LEU A 9 -3.08 11.32 6.78
N GLY A 10 -3.69 12.42 7.17
CA GLY A 10 -3.12 13.75 7.01
C GLY A 10 -3.59 14.44 5.73
N CYS A 11 -2.85 15.46 5.30
CA CYS A 11 -3.22 16.32 4.19
C CYS A 11 -2.45 15.96 2.93
N TRP A 12 -3.16 15.77 1.82
CA TRP A 12 -2.57 15.78 0.49
C TRP A 12 -2.53 17.25 0.01
N PRO A 13 -1.35 17.81 -0.32
CA PRO A 13 -1.24 19.26 -0.53
C PRO A 13 -1.89 19.76 -1.83
N PHE A 14 -2.22 18.88 -2.77
CA PHE A 14 -2.69 19.26 -4.11
C PHE A 14 -4.20 19.09 -4.31
N THR A 15 -4.90 18.55 -3.31
CA THR A 15 -6.37 18.48 -3.32
C THR A 15 -6.91 18.47 -1.91
N PHE A 16 -8.18 18.83 -1.76
CA PHE A 16 -8.84 18.79 -0.46
C PHE A 16 -9.03 17.35 0.00
N THR A 17 -8.52 17.06 1.20
CA THR A 17 -8.73 15.77 1.87
C THR A 17 -9.49 16.01 3.18
N PRO A 18 -10.72 15.47 3.34
CA PRO A 18 -11.60 15.81 4.47
C PRO A 18 -11.14 15.21 5.80
N ASP A 19 -10.72 13.95 5.80
CA ASP A 19 -10.51 13.16 7.03
C ASP A 19 -9.04 13.20 7.46
N ARG A 20 -8.63 14.29 8.13
CA ARG A 20 -7.23 14.57 8.47
C ARG A 20 -6.77 14.04 9.81
N THR A 21 -7.70 13.63 10.66
CA THR A 21 -7.40 13.05 11.99
C THR A 21 -7.76 11.57 12.03
N ALA A 22 -7.12 10.82 12.95
CA ALA A 22 -7.41 9.39 13.12
C ALA A 22 -8.89 9.14 13.45
N ALA A 23 -9.52 9.98 14.26
CA ALA A 23 -10.93 9.86 14.62
C ALA A 23 -11.88 10.07 13.43
N GLN A 24 -11.61 11.11 12.61
CA GLN A 24 -12.37 11.35 11.38
C GLN A 24 -12.22 10.20 10.41
N LEU A 25 -10.99 9.73 10.20
CA LEU A 25 -10.70 8.62 9.30
C LEU A 25 -11.43 7.34 9.72
N VAL A 26 -11.39 6.97 11.01
CA VAL A 26 -12.14 5.80 11.52
C VAL A 26 -13.64 5.92 11.27
N LYS A 27 -14.22 7.09 11.53
CA LYS A 27 -15.64 7.34 11.26
C LYS A 27 -15.98 7.16 9.78
N HIS A 28 -15.14 7.69 8.91
CA HIS A 28 -15.28 7.57 7.45
C HIS A 28 -15.20 6.10 6.99
N LEU A 29 -14.18 5.37 7.45
CA LEU A 29 -13.98 3.96 7.11
C LEU A 29 -15.14 3.09 7.60
N ALA A 30 -15.59 3.29 8.86
CA ALA A 30 -16.71 2.57 9.43
C ALA A 30 -18.03 2.83 8.66
N ALA A 31 -18.26 4.06 8.20
CA ALA A 31 -19.43 4.39 7.35
C ALA A 31 -19.42 3.64 6.01
N SER A 32 -18.26 3.19 5.55
CA SER A 32 -18.09 2.35 4.36
C SER A 32 -18.07 0.85 4.68
N GLY A 33 -18.16 0.46 5.97
CA GLY A 33 -18.16 -0.93 6.43
C GLY A 33 -16.76 -1.53 6.57
N ILE A 34 -15.72 -0.70 6.67
CA ILE A 34 -14.33 -1.11 6.90
C ILE A 34 -14.08 -1.17 8.41
N ASP A 35 -13.65 -2.32 8.90
CA ASP A 35 -13.42 -2.58 10.33
C ASP A 35 -11.99 -2.20 10.77
N ARG A 36 -11.00 -2.39 9.88
CA ARG A 36 -9.59 -2.09 10.14
C ARG A 36 -8.92 -1.56 8.88
N ALA A 37 -7.86 -0.76 9.05
CA ALA A 37 -7.09 -0.26 7.91
C ALA A 37 -5.59 -0.17 8.20
N LEU A 38 -4.77 -0.49 7.19
CA LEU A 38 -3.34 -0.19 7.17
C LEU A 38 -3.16 1.25 6.70
N VAL A 39 -2.48 2.06 7.51
CA VAL A 39 -2.44 3.52 7.33
C VAL A 39 -1.02 4.04 7.25
N SER A 40 -0.72 4.85 6.23
CA SER A 40 0.50 5.65 6.13
C SER A 40 0.17 7.15 6.30
N HIS A 41 1.17 8.00 6.50
CA HIS A 41 0.96 9.44 6.64
C HIS A 41 1.43 10.18 5.39
N PHE A 42 0.57 11.03 4.80
CA PHE A 42 0.94 11.80 3.61
C PHE A 42 2.17 12.69 3.79
N GLY A 43 2.36 13.28 4.98
CA GLY A 43 3.55 14.08 5.25
C GLY A 43 4.85 13.31 5.03
N ALA A 44 4.88 11.99 5.26
CA ALA A 44 6.04 11.17 4.99
C ALA A 44 6.39 11.05 3.49
N THR A 45 5.47 11.40 2.59
CA THR A 45 5.68 11.40 1.14
C THR A 45 6.47 12.63 0.67
N PHE A 46 6.23 13.78 1.30
CA PHE A 46 6.76 15.07 0.84
C PHE A 46 7.92 15.60 1.67
N GLN A 47 8.12 15.09 2.88
CA GLN A 47 9.24 15.46 3.71
C GLN A 47 10.49 14.66 3.31
N PRO A 48 11.68 15.31 3.21
CA PRO A 48 12.92 14.60 2.94
C PRO A 48 13.17 13.46 3.94
N ASP A 49 13.00 13.73 5.24
CA ASP A 49 12.98 12.70 6.30
C ASP A 49 11.53 12.33 6.64
N PRO A 50 11.12 11.08 6.40
CA PRO A 50 9.75 10.63 6.70
C PRO A 50 9.49 10.43 8.20
N MET A 51 10.55 10.35 9.05
CA MET A 51 10.42 9.93 10.44
C MET A 51 9.58 10.86 11.32
N PRO A 52 9.63 12.21 11.19
CA PRO A 52 8.70 13.07 11.92
C PRO A 52 7.22 12.75 11.65
N SER A 53 6.87 12.53 10.39
CA SER A 53 5.50 12.14 10.00
C SER A 53 5.13 10.73 10.44
N ASN A 54 6.08 9.78 10.42
CA ASN A 54 5.87 8.44 10.95
C ASN A 54 5.59 8.48 12.47
N ARG A 55 6.31 9.28 13.23
CA ARG A 55 6.07 9.46 14.68
C ARG A 55 4.71 10.10 14.94
N THR A 56 4.31 11.07 14.12
CA THR A 56 2.96 11.66 14.16
C THR A 56 1.88 10.60 13.93
N LEU A 57 2.06 9.75 12.92
CA LEU A 57 1.16 8.63 12.65
C LEU A 57 1.05 7.69 13.85
N LEU A 58 2.18 7.23 14.38
CA LEU A 58 2.23 6.31 15.52
C LEU A 58 1.52 6.88 16.75
N ALA A 59 1.72 8.17 17.02
CA ALA A 59 1.04 8.87 18.12
C ALA A 59 -0.47 8.94 17.88
N ALA A 60 -0.90 9.29 16.66
CA ALA A 60 -2.30 9.43 16.30
C ALA A 60 -3.09 8.12 16.39
N VAL A 61 -2.47 6.98 16.04
CA VAL A 61 -3.15 5.68 16.03
C VAL A 61 -3.02 4.91 17.35
N LYS A 62 -2.21 5.36 18.28
CA LYS A 62 -1.91 4.65 19.55
C LYS A 62 -3.15 4.19 20.32
N ARG A 63 -4.25 4.97 20.26
CA ARG A 63 -5.53 4.69 20.92
C ARG A 63 -6.62 4.25 19.95
N THR A 64 -6.24 3.87 18.73
CA THR A 64 -7.19 3.59 17.64
C THR A 64 -6.83 2.24 17.00
N PRO A 65 -7.22 1.11 17.63
CA PRO A 65 -6.81 -0.23 17.19
C PRO A 65 -7.33 -0.61 15.80
N ALA A 66 -8.33 0.11 15.29
CA ALA A 66 -8.80 -0.05 13.91
C ALA A 66 -7.77 0.42 12.87
N LEU A 67 -6.81 1.27 13.25
CA LEU A 67 -5.77 1.78 12.37
C LEU A 67 -4.42 1.12 12.67
N VAL A 68 -3.87 0.42 11.68
CA VAL A 68 -2.58 -0.27 11.77
C VAL A 68 -1.52 0.58 11.04
N PRO A 69 -0.53 1.15 11.74
CA PRO A 69 0.43 2.05 11.12
C PRO A 69 1.41 1.30 10.20
N VAL A 70 1.67 1.91 9.04
CA VAL A 70 2.67 1.47 8.07
C VAL A 70 3.60 2.65 7.77
N PRO A 71 4.70 2.81 8.53
CA PRO A 71 5.68 3.87 8.33
C PRO A 71 6.35 3.81 6.96
N VAL A 72 6.77 4.97 6.48
CA VAL A 72 7.54 5.13 5.25
C VAL A 72 9.04 5.15 5.58
N ILE A 73 9.86 4.54 4.72
CA ILE A 73 11.33 4.61 4.78
C ILE A 73 11.83 5.22 3.47
N ASN A 74 12.75 6.19 3.59
CA ASN A 74 13.38 6.83 2.43
C ASN A 74 14.80 6.31 2.21
N LEU A 75 15.00 5.48 1.19
CA LEU A 75 16.29 4.87 0.87
C LEU A 75 17.32 5.84 0.27
N ARG A 76 16.92 7.07 -0.07
CA ARG A 76 17.86 8.13 -0.50
C ARG A 76 18.65 8.73 0.64
N LEU A 77 18.20 8.54 1.88
CA LEU A 77 18.87 9.06 3.06
C LEU A 77 19.90 8.07 3.58
N ALA A 78 21.08 8.57 3.98
CA ALA A 78 22.15 7.74 4.54
C ALA A 78 21.73 6.98 5.81
N ASN A 79 20.79 7.54 6.58
CA ASN A 79 20.28 6.98 7.83
C ASN A 79 19.07 6.04 7.67
N TRP A 80 18.78 5.51 6.47
CA TRP A 80 17.65 4.61 6.28
C TRP A 80 17.69 3.36 7.18
N ARG A 81 18.90 2.93 7.58
CA ARG A 81 19.07 1.80 8.52
C ARG A 81 18.55 2.15 9.91
N ASP A 82 18.77 3.38 10.36
CA ASP A 82 18.24 3.86 11.65
C ASP A 82 16.72 4.00 11.58
N GLN A 83 16.17 4.46 10.44
CA GLN A 83 14.73 4.49 10.19
C GLN A 83 14.11 3.08 10.28
N LEU A 84 14.75 2.07 9.68
CA LEU A 84 14.29 0.68 9.75
C LEU A 84 14.35 0.15 11.20
N ALA A 85 15.44 0.44 11.93
CA ALA A 85 15.60 0.04 13.32
C ALA A 85 14.53 0.68 14.23
N GLU A 86 14.23 1.97 14.04
CA GLU A 86 13.15 2.66 14.77
C GLU A 86 11.79 2.02 14.48
N CYS A 87 11.48 1.74 13.20
CA CYS A 87 10.24 1.05 12.82
C CYS A 87 10.13 -0.33 13.48
N GLN A 88 11.23 -1.08 13.52
CA GLN A 88 11.26 -2.40 14.17
C GLN A 88 10.99 -2.29 15.69
N ALA A 89 11.54 -1.28 16.35
CA ALA A 89 11.37 -1.04 17.79
C ALA A 89 9.90 -0.69 18.15
N THR A 90 9.17 -0.05 17.23
CA THR A 90 7.76 0.31 17.44
C THR A 90 6.76 -0.83 17.20
N LYS A 91 7.23 -2.03 16.85
CA LYS A 91 6.41 -3.23 16.64
C LYS A 91 5.34 -3.08 15.55
N VAL A 92 5.55 -2.22 14.55
CA VAL A 92 4.69 -2.16 13.36
C VAL A 92 4.80 -3.47 12.57
N CYS A 93 3.78 -3.78 11.79
CA CYS A 93 3.77 -5.04 11.00
C CYS A 93 4.44 -4.90 9.64
N ALA A 94 4.58 -3.68 9.12
CA ALA A 94 5.09 -3.41 7.78
C ALA A 94 5.77 -2.05 7.70
N VAL A 95 6.58 -1.87 6.65
CA VAL A 95 7.13 -0.58 6.22
C VAL A 95 6.83 -0.36 4.74
N LYS A 96 6.71 0.91 4.34
CA LYS A 96 6.36 1.30 2.97
C LYS A 96 7.52 2.03 2.29
N LEU A 97 7.77 1.68 1.05
CA LEU A 97 8.68 2.39 0.15
C LEU A 97 7.88 3.21 -0.87
N LEU A 98 8.39 4.40 -1.18
CA LEU A 98 7.85 5.34 -2.16
C LEU A 98 8.94 5.68 -3.20
N PRO A 99 9.34 4.74 -4.09
CA PRO A 99 10.50 4.94 -4.95
C PRO A 99 10.42 6.19 -5.81
N ASN A 100 9.27 6.41 -6.45
CA ASN A 100 9.00 7.54 -7.32
C ASN A 100 8.98 8.90 -6.61
N PHE A 101 8.41 8.98 -5.39
CA PHE A 101 8.39 10.20 -4.58
C PHE A 101 9.75 10.49 -3.93
N ASN A 102 10.50 9.46 -3.60
CA ASN A 102 11.84 9.59 -3.00
C ASN A 102 12.97 9.58 -4.04
N ASN A 103 12.63 9.60 -5.34
CA ASN A 103 13.57 9.73 -6.45
C ASN A 103 14.69 8.68 -6.47
N TYR A 104 14.32 7.40 -6.37
CA TYR A 104 15.21 6.27 -6.62
C TYR A 104 14.46 5.18 -7.42
N ARG A 105 15.22 4.29 -8.04
CA ARG A 105 14.67 3.16 -8.81
C ARG A 105 14.71 1.87 -7.98
N LEU A 106 13.76 0.97 -8.21
CA LEU A 106 13.77 -0.36 -7.57
C LEU A 106 14.96 -1.23 -8.03
N THR A 107 15.67 -0.81 -9.06
CA THR A 107 16.90 -1.44 -9.55
C THR A 107 18.18 -0.91 -8.91
N ASP A 108 18.11 0.17 -8.12
CA ASP A 108 19.27 0.76 -7.46
C ASP A 108 19.87 -0.19 -6.39
N PRO A 109 21.20 -0.20 -6.22
CA PRO A 109 21.87 -1.10 -5.27
C PRO A 109 21.35 -0.99 -3.83
N VAL A 110 20.98 0.20 -3.38
CA VAL A 110 20.46 0.44 -2.02
C VAL A 110 19.19 -0.35 -1.74
N VAL A 111 18.39 -0.68 -2.76
CA VAL A 111 17.18 -1.51 -2.60
C VAL A 111 17.55 -2.94 -2.22
N ASN A 112 18.63 -3.48 -2.79
CA ASN A 112 19.11 -4.82 -2.42
C ASN A 112 19.57 -4.85 -0.97
N GLU A 113 20.38 -3.85 -0.57
CA GLU A 113 20.85 -3.71 0.82
C GLU A 113 19.69 -3.60 1.80
N PHE A 114 18.66 -2.83 1.43
CA PHE A 114 17.45 -2.68 2.25
C PHE A 114 16.69 -4.00 2.39
N ILE A 115 16.48 -4.74 1.30
CA ILE A 115 15.76 -6.02 1.34
C ILE A 115 16.53 -7.05 2.18
N GLU A 116 17.85 -7.07 2.08
CA GLU A 116 18.71 -7.93 2.93
C GLU A 116 18.60 -7.55 4.42
N ALA A 117 18.58 -6.26 4.75
CA ALA A 117 18.38 -5.79 6.11
C ALA A 117 16.96 -6.11 6.61
N LEU A 118 15.94 -5.89 5.78
CA LEU A 118 14.55 -6.19 6.10
C LEU A 118 14.31 -7.68 6.36
N ALA A 119 14.98 -8.55 5.62
CA ALA A 119 14.88 -10.02 5.79
C ALA A 119 15.31 -10.49 7.20
N LYS A 120 16.10 -9.71 7.92
CA LYS A 120 16.51 -9.95 9.32
C LYS A 120 15.44 -9.50 10.34
N THR A 121 14.35 -8.91 9.85
CA THR A 121 13.22 -8.42 10.67
C THR A 121 11.98 -9.28 10.47
N LYS A 122 10.91 -8.96 11.20
CA LYS A 122 9.56 -9.56 10.98
C LYS A 122 8.65 -8.65 10.13
N LEU A 123 9.17 -7.52 9.66
CA LEU A 123 8.40 -6.51 8.95
C LEU A 123 8.06 -6.96 7.53
N ARG A 124 6.86 -6.61 7.07
CA ARG A 124 6.44 -6.80 5.68
C ARG A 124 6.82 -5.59 4.84
N LEU A 125 7.07 -5.83 3.56
CA LEU A 125 7.42 -4.78 2.61
C LEU A 125 6.21 -4.38 1.78
N VAL A 126 5.87 -3.09 1.83
CA VAL A 126 4.89 -2.46 0.96
C VAL A 126 5.63 -1.57 -0.04
N ILE A 127 5.35 -1.74 -1.32
CA ILE A 127 5.83 -0.82 -2.38
C ILE A 127 4.64 -0.09 -2.95
N ASN A 128 4.65 1.24 -2.85
CA ASN A 128 3.64 2.09 -3.45
C ASN A 128 4.08 2.51 -4.85
N LEU A 129 3.27 2.19 -5.86
CA LEU A 129 3.57 2.52 -7.23
C LEU A 129 3.09 3.93 -7.59
N ARG A 130 1.92 4.34 -7.06
CA ARG A 130 1.33 5.68 -7.26
C ARG A 130 0.30 6.01 -6.18
N TYR A 131 0.05 7.30 -5.98
CA TYR A 131 -1.04 7.80 -5.12
C TYR A 131 -2.20 8.39 -5.93
N GLU A 132 -1.93 8.91 -7.11
CA GLU A 132 -2.93 9.50 -7.99
C GLU A 132 -3.01 8.74 -9.30
N ASP A 133 -4.20 8.70 -9.87
CA ASP A 133 -4.36 8.23 -11.24
C ASP A 133 -3.64 9.19 -12.19
N GLU A 134 -2.72 8.68 -12.98
CA GLU A 134 -1.90 9.49 -13.91
C GLU A 134 -2.75 10.24 -14.94
N ARG A 135 -4.00 9.81 -15.16
CA ARG A 135 -4.95 10.48 -16.06
C ARG A 135 -5.59 11.74 -15.43
N HIS A 136 -5.67 11.81 -14.09
CA HIS A 136 -6.40 12.83 -13.33
C HIS A 136 -5.54 13.57 -12.30
N ARG A 137 -4.22 13.30 -12.25
CA ARG A 137 -3.33 13.93 -11.30
C ARG A 137 -3.28 15.46 -11.44
N TYR A 138 -2.91 16.13 -10.36
CA TYR A 138 -2.63 17.54 -10.39
C TYR A 138 -1.52 17.83 -11.41
N PHE A 139 -1.77 18.74 -12.35
CA PHE A 139 -0.90 18.96 -13.52
C PHE A 139 0.55 19.35 -13.18
N ALA A 140 0.77 20.05 -12.05
CA ALA A 140 2.10 20.45 -11.60
C ALA A 140 2.85 19.36 -10.83
N LEU A 141 2.17 18.28 -10.39
CA LEU A 141 2.78 17.15 -9.72
C LEU A 141 3.11 16.05 -10.75
N ASN A 142 4.24 16.21 -11.43
CA ASN A 142 4.64 15.27 -12.48
C ASN A 142 5.44 14.07 -11.91
N VAL A 143 4.84 13.33 -10.98
CA VAL A 143 5.41 12.08 -10.46
C VAL A 143 4.77 10.91 -11.18
N LYS A 144 5.55 10.24 -12.03
CA LYS A 144 5.12 9.02 -12.73
C LYS A 144 5.10 7.83 -11.77
N GLY A 145 4.27 6.84 -12.04
CA GLY A 145 4.28 5.58 -11.31
C GLY A 145 5.63 4.85 -11.43
N VAL A 146 5.88 3.95 -10.51
CA VAL A 146 7.06 3.08 -10.55
C VAL A 146 7.02 2.23 -11.83
N PRO A 147 8.06 2.22 -12.67
CA PRO A 147 8.09 1.42 -13.89
C PRO A 147 7.89 -0.08 -13.60
N ILE A 148 6.98 -0.71 -14.30
CA ILE A 148 6.70 -2.15 -14.12
C ILE A 148 7.92 -3.03 -14.44
N THR A 149 8.80 -2.58 -15.33
CA THR A 149 10.06 -3.23 -15.65
C THR A 149 11.00 -3.27 -14.45
N ASP A 150 11.12 -2.16 -13.70
CA ASP A 150 11.94 -2.07 -12.50
C ASP A 150 11.38 -2.94 -11.38
N LEU A 151 10.05 -2.91 -11.22
CA LEU A 151 9.35 -3.77 -10.25
C LEU A 151 9.59 -5.24 -10.57
N THR A 152 9.39 -5.65 -11.82
CA THR A 152 9.62 -7.03 -12.28
C THR A 152 11.06 -7.48 -12.02
N ALA A 153 12.03 -6.63 -12.33
CA ALA A 153 13.46 -6.92 -12.10
C ALA A 153 13.75 -7.08 -10.60
N CYS A 154 13.18 -6.22 -9.76
CA CYS A 154 13.33 -6.28 -8.30
C CYS A 154 12.73 -7.58 -7.74
N LEU A 155 11.50 -7.94 -8.12
CA LEU A 155 10.83 -9.15 -7.65
C LEU A 155 11.60 -10.41 -8.04
N LYS A 156 12.06 -10.48 -9.30
CA LYS A 156 12.87 -11.62 -9.80
C LYS A 156 14.21 -11.75 -9.10
N ARG A 157 14.84 -10.63 -8.74
CA ARG A 157 16.12 -10.62 -8.01
C ARG A 157 15.96 -11.11 -6.57
N HIS A 158 14.78 -10.92 -5.97
CA HIS A 158 14.50 -11.28 -4.58
C HIS A 158 13.35 -12.30 -4.46
N PRO A 159 13.50 -13.53 -4.99
CA PRO A 159 12.40 -14.50 -5.10
C PRO A 159 11.86 -14.98 -3.74
N LYS A 160 12.66 -14.88 -2.68
CA LYS A 160 12.27 -15.26 -1.30
C LYS A 160 11.53 -14.14 -0.56
N GLN A 161 11.66 -12.88 -1.02
CA GLN A 161 10.95 -11.75 -0.43
C GLN A 161 9.51 -11.73 -0.92
N GLN A 162 8.57 -11.62 0.02
CA GLN A 162 7.16 -11.37 -0.30
C GLN A 162 6.90 -9.86 -0.33
N PHE A 163 6.37 -9.36 -1.43
CA PHE A 163 6.07 -7.95 -1.63
C PHE A 163 4.57 -7.71 -1.54
N PHE A 164 4.17 -6.57 -0.99
CA PHE A 164 2.82 -6.06 -1.09
C PHE A 164 2.80 -4.78 -1.94
N LEU A 165 1.96 -4.75 -2.97
CA LEU A 165 1.94 -3.68 -3.95
C LEU A 165 0.68 -2.83 -3.77
N THR A 166 0.84 -1.50 -3.72
CA THR A 166 -0.26 -0.56 -3.68
C THR A 166 -0.21 0.38 -4.88
N GLY A 167 -1.38 0.79 -5.38
CA GLY A 167 -1.47 1.71 -6.51
C GLY A 167 -1.06 1.09 -7.86
N ILE A 168 -1.28 -0.19 -8.07
CA ILE A 168 -0.96 -0.88 -9.34
C ILE A 168 -2.18 -0.88 -10.28
N TYR A 169 -1.99 -0.51 -11.54
CA TYR A 169 -3.04 -0.60 -12.55
C TYR A 169 -3.32 -2.05 -12.96
N ARG A 170 -4.57 -2.33 -13.36
CA ARG A 170 -4.97 -3.68 -13.80
C ARG A 170 -4.06 -4.27 -14.91
N PRO A 171 -3.70 -3.56 -15.98
CA PRO A 171 -2.80 -4.10 -17.00
C PRO A 171 -1.42 -4.45 -16.45
N GLU A 172 -0.84 -3.59 -15.61
CA GLU A 172 0.45 -3.81 -14.95
C GLU A 172 0.41 -5.04 -14.04
N LEU A 173 -0.68 -5.19 -13.26
CA LEU A 173 -0.87 -6.32 -12.36
C LEU A 173 -0.97 -7.65 -13.13
N LYS A 174 -1.72 -7.67 -14.23
CA LYS A 174 -1.83 -8.86 -15.10
C LYS A 174 -0.50 -9.20 -15.77
N GLU A 175 0.25 -8.20 -16.22
CA GLU A 175 1.57 -8.41 -16.81
C GLU A 175 2.57 -8.97 -15.78
N LEU A 176 2.63 -8.38 -14.59
CA LEU A 176 3.49 -8.85 -13.52
C LEU A 176 3.17 -10.29 -13.10
N ALA A 177 1.88 -10.64 -13.06
CA ALA A 177 1.43 -11.96 -12.66
C ALA A 177 1.88 -13.10 -13.58
N LYS A 178 2.20 -12.80 -14.85
CA LYS A 178 2.72 -13.79 -15.80
C LYS A 178 4.12 -14.28 -15.44
N THR A 179 4.90 -13.47 -14.73
CA THR A 179 6.34 -13.72 -14.55
C THR A 179 6.81 -13.72 -13.10
N CYS A 180 5.98 -13.25 -12.16
CA CYS A 180 6.32 -13.16 -10.74
C CYS A 180 5.21 -13.73 -9.86
N GLU A 181 5.60 -14.48 -8.82
CA GLU A 181 4.66 -15.08 -7.87
C GLU A 181 4.81 -14.56 -6.44
N ASN A 182 5.92 -13.92 -6.13
CA ASN A 182 6.30 -13.48 -4.80
C ASN A 182 5.72 -12.11 -4.41
N PHE A 183 4.48 -11.82 -4.85
CA PHE A 183 3.77 -10.60 -4.47
C PHE A 183 2.29 -10.84 -4.18
N SER A 184 1.72 -9.92 -3.42
CA SER A 184 0.28 -9.65 -3.32
C SER A 184 0.02 -8.20 -3.65
N ALA A 185 -1.18 -7.85 -4.09
CA ALA A 185 -1.55 -6.49 -4.47
C ALA A 185 -2.94 -6.11 -3.97
N GLU A 186 -3.14 -4.83 -3.69
CA GLU A 186 -4.47 -4.29 -3.51
C GLU A 186 -5.09 -3.83 -4.85
N ILE A 187 -6.38 -3.58 -4.84
CA ILE A 187 -7.20 -3.47 -6.05
C ILE A 187 -7.70 -2.06 -6.37
N SER A 188 -7.29 -1.02 -5.63
CA SER A 188 -7.87 0.33 -5.76
C SER A 188 -7.71 0.93 -7.17
N PHE A 189 -6.55 0.74 -7.79
CA PHE A 189 -6.28 1.22 -9.15
C PHE A 189 -6.62 0.21 -10.26
N CYS A 190 -7.21 -0.92 -9.90
CA CYS A 190 -7.65 -1.91 -10.88
C CYS A 190 -9.07 -1.58 -11.34
N GLU A 191 -9.18 -0.80 -12.42
CA GLU A 191 -10.44 -0.39 -13.02
C GLU A 191 -10.72 -1.13 -14.31
N TRP A 192 -11.88 -1.79 -14.38
CA TRP A 192 -12.39 -2.46 -15.56
C TRP A 192 -13.85 -2.87 -15.39
N HIS A 193 -14.51 -3.18 -16.49
CA HIS A 193 -15.80 -3.86 -16.45
C HIS A 193 -15.65 -5.25 -15.80
N ASN A 194 -16.40 -5.52 -14.72
CA ASN A 194 -16.27 -6.74 -13.92
C ASN A 194 -14.83 -7.03 -13.42
N THR A 195 -14.17 -6.02 -12.89
CA THR A 195 -12.75 -6.03 -12.51
C THR A 195 -12.29 -7.29 -11.81
N LEU A 196 -12.95 -7.71 -10.74
CA LEU A 196 -12.50 -8.86 -9.95
C LEU A 196 -12.72 -10.18 -10.68
N SER A 197 -13.82 -10.33 -11.42
CA SER A 197 -14.02 -11.52 -12.25
C SER A 197 -12.98 -11.64 -13.36
N ASP A 198 -12.52 -10.50 -13.91
CA ASP A 198 -11.46 -10.49 -14.91
C ASP A 198 -10.08 -10.79 -14.28
N LEU A 199 -9.76 -10.19 -13.15
CA LEU A 199 -8.48 -10.45 -12.47
C LEU A 199 -8.35 -11.92 -12.03
N LEU A 200 -9.42 -12.53 -11.56
CA LEU A 200 -9.40 -13.92 -11.07
C LEU A 200 -9.19 -14.98 -12.17
N LYS A 201 -9.24 -14.59 -13.44
CA LYS A 201 -8.86 -15.48 -14.55
C LYS A 201 -7.36 -15.74 -14.58
N ASP A 202 -6.55 -14.76 -14.17
CA ASP A 202 -5.09 -14.81 -14.27
C ASP A 202 -4.40 -14.82 -12.90
N ILE A 203 -5.07 -14.32 -11.85
CA ILE A 203 -4.46 -14.07 -10.54
C ILE A 203 -5.29 -14.75 -9.46
N PRO A 204 -4.70 -15.68 -8.70
CA PRO A 204 -5.41 -16.34 -7.61
C PRO A 204 -5.91 -15.33 -6.56
N ALA A 205 -7.14 -15.50 -6.05
CA ALA A 205 -7.74 -14.62 -5.05
C ALA A 205 -6.86 -14.41 -3.81
N ARG A 206 -6.04 -15.42 -3.44
CA ARG A 206 -5.10 -15.35 -2.30
C ARG A 206 -4.00 -14.27 -2.44
N ARG A 207 -3.82 -13.70 -3.63
CA ARG A 207 -2.83 -12.66 -3.93
C ARG A 207 -3.45 -11.25 -4.01
N LEU A 208 -4.77 -11.14 -3.92
CA LEU A 208 -5.49 -9.87 -4.00
C LEU A 208 -6.01 -9.47 -2.62
N MET A 209 -6.00 -8.17 -2.32
CA MET A 209 -6.53 -7.60 -1.08
C MET A 209 -7.35 -6.35 -1.38
N LEU A 210 -8.32 -6.07 -0.51
CA LEU A 210 -9.03 -4.80 -0.55
C LEU A 210 -8.07 -3.67 -0.19
N GLY A 211 -8.01 -2.66 -1.04
CA GLY A 211 -7.39 -1.38 -0.78
C GLY A 211 -8.26 -0.30 -1.40
N THR A 212 -8.42 0.83 -0.75
CA THR A 212 -9.26 1.92 -1.25
C THR A 212 -8.48 3.12 -1.71
N CYS A 213 -7.20 3.20 -1.38
CA CYS A 213 -6.39 4.42 -1.56
C CYS A 213 -7.03 5.67 -0.91
N THR A 214 -7.86 5.49 0.13
CA THR A 214 -8.50 6.58 0.87
C THR A 214 -7.46 7.58 1.36
N PRO A 215 -7.68 8.90 1.21
CA PRO A 215 -8.86 9.59 0.66
C PRO A 215 -8.74 9.98 -0.82
N MET A 216 -7.79 9.40 -1.57
CA MET A 216 -7.52 9.77 -2.97
C MET A 216 -8.58 9.25 -3.95
N LEU A 217 -9.20 8.11 -3.65
CA LEU A 217 -10.29 7.51 -4.40
C LEU A 217 -11.55 7.40 -3.53
N SER A 218 -12.67 7.07 -4.15
CA SER A 218 -13.94 6.88 -3.45
C SER A 218 -13.90 5.60 -2.60
N THR A 219 -13.74 5.74 -1.29
CA THR A 219 -13.74 4.61 -0.33
C THR A 219 -14.92 3.68 -0.54
N ARG A 220 -16.12 4.26 -0.67
CA ARG A 220 -17.36 3.49 -0.90
C ARG A 220 -17.33 2.76 -2.24
N GLY A 221 -16.86 3.41 -3.31
CA GLY A 221 -16.75 2.80 -4.64
C GLY A 221 -15.84 1.58 -4.62
N GLU A 222 -14.71 1.67 -3.93
CA GLU A 222 -13.76 0.55 -3.80
C GLU A 222 -14.34 -0.62 -2.99
N VAL A 223 -15.05 -0.34 -1.91
CA VAL A 223 -15.75 -1.38 -1.14
C VAL A 223 -16.85 -2.03 -1.97
N ASP A 224 -17.63 -1.25 -2.71
CA ASP A 224 -18.70 -1.75 -3.55
C ASP A 224 -18.17 -2.54 -4.75
N LYS A 225 -16.98 -2.22 -5.28
CA LYS A 225 -16.25 -3.05 -6.26
C LYS A 225 -16.09 -4.49 -5.78
N LEU A 226 -15.76 -4.71 -4.50
CA LEU A 226 -15.68 -6.06 -3.91
C LEU A 226 -17.06 -6.62 -3.60
N ARG A 227 -17.94 -5.84 -2.98
CA ARG A 227 -19.26 -6.26 -2.51
C ARG A 227 -20.12 -6.80 -3.64
N PHE A 228 -20.17 -6.07 -4.77
CA PHE A 228 -21.03 -6.39 -5.91
C PHE A 228 -20.33 -7.19 -7.01
N ALA A 229 -19.06 -7.57 -6.81
CA ALA A 229 -18.36 -8.41 -7.77
C ALA A 229 -19.06 -9.77 -7.95
N ASN A 230 -19.18 -10.21 -9.21
CA ASN A 230 -19.65 -11.55 -9.53
C ASN A 230 -18.51 -12.56 -9.44
N ILE A 231 -18.15 -12.90 -8.19
CA ILE A 231 -17.11 -13.85 -7.83
C ILE A 231 -17.57 -14.73 -6.65
N PRO A 232 -16.97 -15.91 -6.43
CA PRO A 232 -17.33 -16.77 -5.31
C PRO A 232 -17.22 -16.07 -3.95
N ALA A 233 -18.13 -16.36 -3.02
CA ALA A 233 -18.14 -15.80 -1.67
C ALA A 233 -16.79 -16.00 -0.95
N LYS A 234 -16.16 -17.16 -1.14
CA LYS A 234 -14.82 -17.45 -0.60
C LYS A 234 -13.75 -16.51 -1.14
N ALA A 235 -13.81 -16.12 -2.41
CA ALA A 235 -12.89 -15.16 -2.98
C ALA A 235 -13.11 -13.76 -2.39
N LYS A 236 -14.37 -13.34 -2.16
CA LYS A 236 -14.67 -12.08 -1.47
C LYS A 236 -14.11 -12.05 -0.04
N GLU A 237 -14.25 -13.14 0.71
CA GLU A 237 -13.71 -13.26 2.05
C GLU A 237 -12.17 -13.17 2.06
N LEU A 238 -11.51 -13.87 1.13
CA LEU A 238 -10.06 -13.82 0.98
C LEU A 238 -9.59 -12.39 0.70
N ILE A 239 -10.17 -11.73 -0.30
CA ILE A 239 -9.80 -10.38 -0.74
C ILE A 239 -10.15 -9.34 0.33
N GLY A 240 -11.31 -9.47 0.97
CA GLY A 240 -11.82 -8.52 1.95
C GLY A 240 -11.06 -8.50 3.28
N SER A 241 -10.48 -9.62 3.69
CA SER A 241 -9.82 -9.68 5.02
C SER A 241 -8.76 -10.76 5.17
N THR A 242 -9.06 -12.01 4.83
CA THR A 242 -8.23 -13.17 5.21
C THR A 242 -6.79 -13.04 4.71
N ASN A 243 -6.60 -12.55 3.49
CA ASN A 243 -5.26 -12.37 2.92
C ASN A 243 -4.47 -11.30 3.67
N ALA A 244 -5.12 -10.19 4.04
CA ALA A 244 -4.47 -9.14 4.83
C ALA A 244 -4.03 -9.65 6.21
N VAL A 245 -4.91 -10.39 6.92
CA VAL A 245 -4.57 -11.01 8.20
C VAL A 245 -3.35 -11.92 8.07
N ARG A 246 -3.31 -12.79 7.05
CA ARG A 246 -2.17 -13.71 6.83
C ARG A 246 -0.89 -12.98 6.47
N PHE A 247 -0.97 -12.04 5.54
CA PHE A 247 0.22 -11.35 5.03
C PHE A 247 0.85 -10.46 6.09
N PHE A 248 0.05 -9.64 6.75
CA PHE A 248 0.53 -8.66 7.74
C PHE A 248 0.58 -9.19 9.17
N LYS A 249 0.05 -10.41 9.43
CA LYS A 249 -0.02 -11.03 10.77
C LYS A 249 -0.82 -10.15 11.76
N LEU A 250 -2.02 -9.70 11.34
CA LEU A 250 -2.90 -8.81 12.09
C LEU A 250 -3.70 -9.52 13.20
#